data_7121703a81aa667cac235fa4c800787a
#
_entry.id   7121703a81aa667cac235fa4c800787a
#
_cell.length_a   1.000
_cell.length_b   1.000
_cell.length_c   1.000
_cell.angle_alpha   90.00
_cell.angle_beta   90.00
_cell.angle_gamma   90.00
#
_symmetry.space_group_name_H-M   'P 1'
#
loop_
_entity.id
_entity.type
_entity.pdbx_description
1 polymer ?
#
loop_
_entity_poly.entity_id
_entity_poly.type
_entity_poly.pdbx_seq_one_letter_code
_entity_poly.pdbx_strand_id
1 'polypeptide(L)'
;MFRTRLISGIVIVLLTLGLMMKGGIVLAAALCVISLIAMYEFYRATGVTTQEPKKINAFEVVGLIGVVVYYAILVSPVNELYLLLTLITLLITLMFVYVFTFPKYHARQLMAAFYGIVYAPVLMSFIYLTRMLPHGEYIVWLIFISSWMNDTCAYCVGVLIGKHKLAPKLSPHKSVEGSIGGVVGAAIVAGLFAFFLVEKVMQEQAIVPVFVL
;
A
#
# COMPACT_ATOMS: atom_id res chain seq x y z
N MET A 1 5.16 -27.47 -1.12
CA MET A 1 4.91 -26.16 -1.77
C MET A 1 3.44 -25.69 -1.69
N PHE A 2 2.42 -26.48 -2.10
CA PHE A 2 1.01 -26.04 -2.05
C PHE A 2 0.51 -25.77 -0.61
N ARG A 3 0.73 -26.71 0.31
CA ARG A 3 0.32 -26.57 1.73
C ARG A 3 0.91 -25.32 2.41
N THR A 4 2.17 -25.02 2.16
CA THR A 4 2.82 -23.82 2.74
C THR A 4 2.18 -22.52 2.25
N ARG A 5 1.87 -22.44 0.94
CA ARG A 5 1.19 -21.27 0.36
C ARG A 5 -0.24 -21.12 0.87
N LEU A 6 -0.95 -22.24 1.04
CA LEU A 6 -2.31 -22.23 1.57
C LEU A 6 -2.33 -21.75 3.03
N ILE A 7 -1.43 -22.28 3.87
CA ILE A 7 -1.32 -21.87 5.29
C ILE A 7 -0.96 -20.38 5.39
N SER A 8 0.04 -19.92 4.64
CA SER A 8 0.42 -18.49 4.66
C SER A 8 -0.72 -17.59 4.19
N GLY A 9 -1.48 -17.99 3.16
CA GLY A 9 -2.66 -17.25 2.70
C GLY A 9 -3.74 -17.15 3.77
N ILE A 10 -4.08 -18.26 4.44
CA ILE A 10 -5.06 -18.28 5.54
C ILE A 10 -4.59 -17.37 6.68
N VAL A 11 -3.32 -17.46 7.08
CA VAL A 11 -2.75 -16.61 8.15
C VAL A 11 -2.85 -15.13 7.79
N ILE A 12 -2.51 -14.75 6.56
CA ILE A 12 -2.60 -13.34 6.10
C ILE A 12 -4.06 -12.87 6.17
N VAL A 13 -5.01 -13.66 5.68
CA VAL A 13 -6.44 -13.30 5.72
C VAL A 13 -6.93 -13.13 7.16
N LEU A 14 -6.60 -14.08 8.06
CA LEU A 14 -7.00 -14.00 9.46
C LEU A 14 -6.37 -12.80 10.19
N LEU A 15 -5.10 -12.49 9.93
CA LEU A 15 -4.42 -11.31 10.46
C LEU A 15 -5.08 -10.02 9.95
N THR A 16 -5.37 -9.93 8.64
CA THR A 16 -6.04 -8.77 8.06
C THR A 16 -7.42 -8.59 8.68
N LEU A 17 -8.23 -9.65 8.80
CA LEU A 17 -9.52 -9.62 9.46
C LEU A 17 -9.40 -9.10 10.91
N GLY A 18 -8.50 -9.66 11.70
CA GLY A 18 -8.29 -9.27 13.09
C GLY A 18 -7.87 -7.80 13.24
N LEU A 19 -6.97 -7.32 12.38
CA LEU A 19 -6.50 -5.93 12.37
C LEU A 19 -7.62 -4.95 11.96
N MET A 20 -8.40 -5.29 10.93
CA MET A 20 -9.51 -4.46 10.47
C MET A 20 -10.65 -4.39 11.51
N MET A 21 -10.94 -5.50 12.20
CA MET A 21 -11.92 -5.51 13.27
C MET A 21 -11.50 -4.65 14.47
N LYS A 22 -10.24 -4.73 14.88
CA LYS A 22 -9.71 -3.91 15.99
C LYS A 22 -9.60 -2.44 15.62
N GLY A 23 -9.11 -2.12 14.42
CA GLY A 23 -8.91 -0.73 13.98
C GLY A 23 -7.97 0.08 14.87
N GLY A 24 -8.14 1.41 14.87
CA GLY A 24 -7.45 2.34 15.76
C GLY A 24 -5.92 2.21 15.79
N ILE A 25 -5.31 2.45 16.93
CA ILE A 25 -3.84 2.42 17.12
C ILE A 25 -3.22 1.07 16.75
N VAL A 26 -3.94 -0.04 16.98
CA VAL A 26 -3.42 -1.38 16.66
C VAL A 26 -3.24 -1.55 15.14
N LEU A 27 -4.20 -1.10 14.35
CA LEU A 27 -4.12 -1.09 12.90
C LEU A 27 -2.98 -0.19 12.42
N ALA A 28 -2.89 1.04 12.95
CA ALA A 28 -1.83 1.97 12.57
C ALA A 28 -0.43 1.42 12.90
N ALA A 29 -0.25 0.82 14.07
CA ALA A 29 1.03 0.20 14.45
C ALA A 29 1.40 -0.97 13.53
N ALA A 30 0.44 -1.82 13.18
CA ALA A 30 0.67 -2.92 12.24
C ALA A 30 1.04 -2.41 10.84
N LEU A 31 0.31 -1.41 10.33
CA LEU A 31 0.62 -0.76 9.05
C LEU A 31 1.97 -0.06 9.07
N CYS A 32 2.36 0.58 10.18
CA CYS A 32 3.69 1.16 10.36
C CYS A 32 4.78 0.10 10.20
N VAL A 33 4.67 -1.04 10.90
CA VAL A 33 5.64 -2.14 10.80
C VAL A 33 5.72 -2.69 9.37
N ILE A 34 4.58 -2.95 8.73
CA ILE A 34 4.54 -3.42 7.34
C ILE A 34 5.18 -2.39 6.40
N SER A 35 4.89 -1.11 6.59
CA SER A 35 5.45 -0.01 5.80
C SER A 35 6.97 0.10 5.96
N LEU A 36 7.49 -0.07 7.18
CA LEU A 36 8.94 -0.07 7.43
C LEU A 36 9.64 -1.22 6.70
N ILE A 37 9.05 -2.42 6.75
CA ILE A 37 9.59 -3.60 6.04
C ILE A 37 9.54 -3.37 4.53
N ALA A 38 8.41 -2.92 3.99
CA ALA A 38 8.24 -2.68 2.56
C ALA A 38 9.17 -1.57 2.04
N MET A 39 9.33 -0.48 2.80
CA MET A 39 10.27 0.59 2.46
C MET A 39 11.72 0.09 2.49
N TYR A 40 12.10 -0.71 3.48
CA TYR A 40 13.45 -1.28 3.56
C TYR A 40 13.76 -2.20 2.36
N GLU A 41 12.82 -3.07 1.99
CA GLU A 41 12.98 -3.92 0.80
C GLU A 41 13.06 -3.08 -0.49
N PHE A 42 12.25 -2.02 -0.58
CA PHE A 42 12.33 -1.08 -1.70
C PHE A 42 13.70 -0.39 -1.78
N TYR A 43 14.26 0.06 -0.64
CA TYR A 43 15.59 0.67 -0.58
C TYR A 43 16.69 -0.30 -1.02
N ARG A 44 16.58 -1.57 -0.66
CA ARG A 44 17.49 -2.62 -1.15
C ARG A 44 17.38 -2.81 -2.66
N ALA A 45 16.17 -2.90 -3.17
CA ALA A 45 15.91 -3.13 -4.59
C ALA A 45 16.39 -1.96 -5.48
N THR A 46 16.32 -0.72 -4.97
CA THR A 46 16.68 0.50 -5.71
C THR A 46 18.12 0.96 -5.49
N GLY A 47 18.88 0.26 -4.64
CA GLY A 47 20.28 0.60 -4.35
C GLY A 47 20.43 1.85 -3.47
N VAL A 48 19.41 2.22 -2.70
CA VAL A 48 19.52 3.20 -1.62
C VAL A 48 20.36 2.60 -0.49
N THR A 49 20.02 1.36 -0.09
CA THR A 49 20.82 0.59 0.86
C THR A 49 22.15 0.15 0.22
N THR A 50 23.24 0.41 0.90
CA THR A 50 24.57 -0.09 0.47
C THR A 50 24.64 -1.60 0.72
N GLN A 51 25.26 -2.35 -0.23
CA GLN A 51 25.39 -3.81 -0.11
C GLN A 51 26.34 -4.27 1.02
N GLU A 52 26.97 -3.35 1.71
CA GLU A 52 27.81 -3.66 2.88
C GLU A 52 26.90 -3.85 4.12
N PRO A 53 26.80 -5.07 4.68
CA PRO A 53 25.79 -5.40 5.71
C PRO A 53 25.99 -4.73 7.08
N LYS A 54 26.95 -3.83 7.24
CA LYS A 54 27.30 -3.20 8.53
C LYS A 54 27.24 -1.68 8.58
N LYS A 55 26.94 -0.99 7.46
CA LYS A 55 26.86 0.47 7.45
C LYS A 55 25.44 0.91 7.15
N ILE A 56 24.74 1.37 8.17
CA ILE A 56 23.43 2.01 8.01
C ILE A 56 23.65 3.31 7.20
N ASN A 57 22.87 3.47 6.14
CA ASN A 57 22.89 4.63 5.27
C ASN A 57 22.10 5.78 5.92
N ALA A 58 22.57 7.01 5.80
CA ALA A 58 21.86 8.18 6.35
C ALA A 58 20.44 8.35 5.78
N PHE A 59 20.21 8.00 4.50
CA PHE A 59 18.87 8.01 3.91
C PHE A 59 17.95 6.97 4.55
N GLU A 60 18.47 5.80 4.92
CA GLU A 60 17.71 4.77 5.64
C GLU A 60 17.27 5.26 7.01
N VAL A 61 18.20 5.88 7.76
CA VAL A 61 17.90 6.42 9.10
C VAL A 61 16.80 7.49 9.01
N VAL A 62 16.94 8.43 8.09
CA VAL A 62 15.95 9.49 7.89
C VAL A 62 14.60 8.89 7.47
N GLY A 63 14.59 7.91 6.57
CA GLY A 63 13.39 7.23 6.14
C GLY A 63 12.69 6.47 7.28
N LEU A 64 13.45 5.68 8.05
CA LEU A 64 12.90 4.91 9.18
C LEU A 64 12.29 5.82 10.25
N ILE A 65 13.03 6.85 10.68
CA ILE A 65 12.53 7.83 11.66
C ILE A 65 11.32 8.57 11.08
N GLY A 66 11.40 8.99 9.82
CA GLY A 66 10.33 9.70 9.13
C GLY A 66 9.02 8.93 9.07
N VAL A 67 9.08 7.63 8.78
CA VAL A 67 7.90 6.76 8.77
C VAL A 67 7.27 6.65 10.16
N VAL A 68 8.09 6.46 11.21
CA VAL A 68 7.58 6.40 12.58
C VAL A 68 6.90 7.71 12.98
N VAL A 69 7.53 8.85 12.67
CA VAL A 69 6.96 10.19 12.93
C VAL A 69 5.66 10.39 12.13
N TYR A 70 5.64 10.00 10.86
CA TYR A 70 4.44 10.09 10.01
C TYR A 70 3.26 9.31 10.60
N TYR A 71 3.48 8.06 11.04
CA TYR A 71 2.43 7.25 11.67
C TYR A 71 2.05 7.75 13.06
N ALA A 72 2.98 8.34 13.82
CA ALA A 72 2.66 8.98 15.10
C ALA A 72 1.73 10.19 14.90
N ILE A 73 1.98 11.00 13.87
CA ILE A 73 1.11 12.13 13.51
C ILE A 73 -0.23 11.62 12.99
N LEU A 74 -0.24 10.57 12.17
CA LEU A 74 -1.44 9.96 11.60
C LEU A 74 -2.46 9.53 12.67
N VAL A 75 -2.00 9.02 13.81
CA VAL A 75 -2.88 8.60 14.93
C VAL A 75 -3.21 9.75 15.89
N SER A 76 -2.52 10.86 15.80
CA SER A 76 -2.72 12.01 16.69
C SER A 76 -3.95 12.82 16.26
N PRO A 77 -4.67 13.45 17.21
CA PRO A 77 -5.82 14.29 16.90
C PRO A 77 -5.42 15.68 16.38
N VAL A 78 -4.48 15.72 15.46
CA VAL A 78 -3.96 16.94 14.83
C VAL A 78 -4.50 17.10 13.42
N ASN A 79 -4.43 18.33 12.89
CA ASN A 79 -4.88 18.62 11.53
C ASN A 79 -4.09 17.79 10.49
N GLU A 80 -4.77 17.30 9.47
CA GLU A 80 -4.18 16.52 8.37
C GLU A 80 -3.04 17.27 7.63
N LEU A 81 -3.03 18.62 7.72
CA LEU A 81 -1.94 19.43 7.20
C LEU A 81 -0.56 18.99 7.75
N TYR A 82 -0.51 18.52 9.00
CA TYR A 82 0.74 18.05 9.60
C TYR A 82 1.33 16.80 8.91
N LEU A 83 0.50 15.97 8.29
CA LEU A 83 1.00 14.84 7.47
C LEU A 83 1.73 15.36 6.23
N LEU A 84 1.16 16.36 5.54
CA LEU A 84 1.80 17.01 4.41
C LEU A 84 3.10 17.71 4.82
N LEU A 85 3.07 18.46 5.92
CA LEU A 85 4.28 19.12 6.46
C LEU A 85 5.36 18.11 6.82
N THR A 86 5.01 16.94 7.33
CA THR A 86 5.96 15.86 7.61
C THR A 86 6.64 15.38 6.33
N LEU A 87 5.89 15.18 5.24
CA LEU A 87 6.47 14.78 3.96
C LEU A 87 7.39 15.85 3.38
N ILE A 88 7.01 17.12 3.46
CA ILE A 88 7.85 18.25 3.02
C ILE A 88 9.13 18.30 3.86
N THR A 89 9.02 18.18 5.19
CA THR A 89 10.18 18.16 6.09
C THR A 89 11.10 16.99 5.80
N LEU A 90 10.57 15.81 5.51
CA LEU A 90 11.36 14.64 5.13
C LEU A 90 12.10 14.86 3.80
N LEU A 91 11.44 15.43 2.80
CA LEU A 91 12.08 15.78 1.53
C LEU A 91 13.25 16.75 1.76
N ILE A 92 12.99 17.84 2.51
CA ILE A 92 14.03 18.84 2.83
C ILE A 92 15.17 18.17 3.61
N THR A 93 14.89 17.33 4.60
CA THR A 93 15.91 16.62 5.38
C THR A 93 16.76 15.71 4.51
N LEU A 94 16.14 14.95 3.59
CA LEU A 94 16.88 14.11 2.63
C LEU A 94 17.76 14.95 1.69
N MET A 95 17.28 16.13 1.27
CA MET A 95 18.07 17.06 0.45
C MET A 95 19.27 17.60 1.24
N PHE A 96 19.10 17.99 2.51
CA PHE A 96 20.23 18.39 3.37
C PHE A 96 21.24 17.26 3.53
N VAL A 97 20.79 16.05 3.82
CA VAL A 97 21.68 14.87 3.89
C VAL A 97 22.47 14.71 2.60
N TYR A 98 21.81 14.82 1.43
CA TYR A 98 22.47 14.71 0.13
C TYR A 98 23.56 15.78 -0.06
N VAL A 99 23.22 17.04 0.21
CA VAL A 99 24.16 18.17 0.02
C VAL A 99 25.37 18.06 0.94
N PHE A 100 25.14 17.81 2.24
CA PHE A 100 26.24 17.76 3.22
C PHE A 100 27.10 16.49 3.13
N THR A 101 26.61 15.46 2.47
CA THR A 101 27.38 14.22 2.30
C THR A 101 27.96 14.06 0.89
N PHE A 102 27.80 15.04 0.02
CA PHE A 102 28.34 14.99 -1.35
C PHE A 102 29.86 14.82 -1.34
N PRO A 103 30.46 13.98 -2.22
CA PRO A 103 29.83 13.19 -3.30
C PRO A 103 29.46 11.74 -2.91
N LYS A 104 29.26 11.43 -1.62
CA LYS A 104 29.03 10.08 -1.12
C LYS A 104 27.75 9.43 -1.70
N TYR A 105 26.69 10.22 -1.88
CA TYR A 105 25.42 9.76 -2.42
C TYR A 105 25.12 10.41 -3.76
N HIS A 106 24.36 9.70 -4.58
CA HIS A 106 23.90 10.19 -5.88
C HIS A 106 22.47 10.71 -5.80
N ALA A 107 22.12 11.69 -6.64
CA ALA A 107 20.77 12.25 -6.73
C ALA A 107 19.69 11.16 -6.99
N ARG A 108 20.04 10.10 -7.71
CA ARG A 108 19.17 8.94 -7.94
C ARG A 108 18.76 8.25 -6.62
N GLN A 109 19.70 8.14 -5.67
CA GLN A 109 19.43 7.56 -4.35
C GLN A 109 18.52 8.45 -3.51
N LEU A 110 18.70 9.78 -3.57
CA LEU A 110 17.80 10.75 -2.94
C LEU A 110 16.37 10.60 -3.46
N MET A 111 16.19 10.58 -4.79
CA MET A 111 14.88 10.42 -5.41
C MET A 111 14.23 9.08 -5.02
N ALA A 112 15.00 7.99 -5.06
CA ALA A 112 14.52 6.67 -4.66
C ALA A 112 14.17 6.61 -3.16
N ALA A 113 14.95 7.28 -2.29
CA ALA A 113 14.68 7.33 -0.86
C ALA A 113 13.34 8.03 -0.57
N PHE A 114 13.10 9.20 -1.16
CA PHE A 114 11.84 9.91 -1.00
C PHE A 114 10.66 9.15 -1.63
N TYR A 115 10.84 8.62 -2.85
CA TYR A 115 9.81 7.81 -3.50
C TYR A 115 9.43 6.59 -2.65
N GLY A 116 10.38 5.91 -2.02
CA GLY A 116 10.11 4.77 -1.14
C GLY A 116 9.23 5.12 0.07
N ILE A 117 9.40 6.34 0.63
CA ILE A 117 8.54 6.84 1.71
C ILE A 117 7.10 7.05 1.21
N VAL A 118 6.93 7.64 0.01
CA VAL A 118 5.60 7.84 -0.56
C VAL A 118 4.97 6.51 -0.98
N TYR A 119 5.74 5.65 -1.66
CA TYR A 119 5.24 4.41 -2.24
C TYR A 119 4.76 3.39 -1.22
N ALA A 120 5.46 3.19 -0.11
CA ALA A 120 5.04 2.21 0.89
C ALA A 120 4.30 2.86 2.07
N PRO A 121 4.92 3.70 2.93
CA PRO A 121 4.25 4.25 4.10
C PRO A 121 3.01 5.08 3.82
N VAL A 122 3.09 6.02 2.86
CA VAL A 122 1.95 6.91 2.59
C VAL A 122 0.80 6.15 1.95
N LEU A 123 1.06 5.30 0.94
CA LEU A 123 -0.02 4.51 0.34
C LEU A 123 -0.65 3.54 1.32
N MET A 124 0.13 2.89 2.20
CA MET A 124 -0.41 2.02 3.25
C MET A 124 -1.25 2.78 4.28
N SER A 125 -0.92 4.05 4.57
CA SER A 125 -1.68 4.86 5.52
C SER A 125 -3.14 5.12 5.08
N PHE A 126 -3.43 5.07 3.77
CA PHE A 126 -4.80 5.20 3.27
C PHE A 126 -5.72 4.08 3.75
N ILE A 127 -5.20 2.90 4.08
CA ILE A 127 -5.99 1.83 4.73
C ILE A 127 -6.49 2.31 6.08
N TYR A 128 -5.62 2.94 6.88
CA TYR A 128 -6.00 3.51 8.16
C TYR A 128 -6.98 4.67 8.01
N LEU A 129 -6.70 5.62 7.12
CA LEU A 129 -7.57 6.76 6.85
C LEU A 129 -8.96 6.31 6.40
N THR A 130 -9.03 5.36 5.47
CA THR A 130 -10.32 4.78 5.04
C THR A 130 -11.06 4.11 6.20
N ARG A 131 -10.33 3.40 7.08
CA ARG A 131 -10.94 2.76 8.27
C ARG A 131 -11.49 3.76 9.27
N MET A 132 -10.94 4.99 9.32
CA MET A 132 -11.39 6.08 10.21
C MET A 132 -12.57 6.90 9.66
N LEU A 133 -12.96 6.72 8.40
CA LEU A 133 -14.16 7.34 7.84
C LEU A 133 -15.44 6.85 8.56
N PRO A 134 -16.54 7.62 8.50
CA PRO A 134 -17.86 7.12 8.88
C PRO A 134 -18.15 5.81 8.13
N HIS A 135 -18.51 4.76 8.86
CA HIS A 135 -18.69 3.39 8.32
C HIS A 135 -17.43 2.78 7.66
N GLY A 136 -16.24 3.29 8.00
CA GLY A 136 -14.96 2.85 7.47
C GLY A 136 -14.66 1.37 7.72
N GLU A 137 -15.30 0.75 8.75
CA GLU A 137 -15.21 -0.68 9.01
C GLU A 137 -15.75 -1.55 7.86
N TYR A 138 -16.66 -1.02 7.05
CA TYR A 138 -17.19 -1.68 5.84
C TYR A 138 -16.45 -1.20 4.58
N ILE A 139 -16.21 0.11 4.46
CA ILE A 139 -15.61 0.72 3.26
C ILE A 139 -14.18 0.19 3.03
N VAL A 140 -13.41 -0.01 4.08
CA VAL A 140 -12.02 -0.49 3.98
C VAL A 140 -11.91 -1.85 3.27
N TRP A 141 -12.94 -2.69 3.33
CA TRP A 141 -12.94 -3.98 2.63
C TRP A 141 -12.94 -3.85 1.11
N LEU A 142 -13.43 -2.73 0.57
CA LEU A 142 -13.38 -2.48 -0.88
C LEU A 142 -11.94 -2.44 -1.40
N ILE A 143 -10.97 -1.95 -0.61
CA ILE A 143 -9.56 -1.95 -0.98
C ILE A 143 -9.06 -3.39 -1.18
N PHE A 144 -9.36 -4.29 -0.23
CA PHE A 144 -8.93 -5.68 -0.28
C PHE A 144 -9.69 -6.48 -1.34
N ILE A 145 -11.00 -6.30 -1.41
CA ILE A 145 -11.85 -6.98 -2.41
C ILE A 145 -11.40 -6.60 -3.81
N SER A 146 -11.20 -5.30 -4.09
CA SER A 146 -10.75 -4.84 -5.40
C SER A 146 -9.40 -5.45 -5.78
N SER A 147 -8.43 -5.47 -4.85
CA SER A 147 -7.10 -6.03 -5.10
C SER A 147 -7.14 -7.54 -5.31
N TRP A 148 -7.76 -8.28 -4.39
CA TRP A 148 -7.79 -9.74 -4.44
C TRP A 148 -8.62 -10.28 -5.60
N MET A 149 -9.77 -9.63 -5.87
CA MET A 149 -10.61 -10.03 -7.00
C MET A 149 -9.97 -9.69 -8.33
N ASN A 150 -9.27 -8.55 -8.43
CA ASN A 150 -8.51 -8.23 -9.62
C ASN A 150 -7.48 -9.32 -9.93
N ASP A 151 -6.69 -9.74 -8.95
CA ASP A 151 -5.66 -10.77 -9.16
C ASP A 151 -6.29 -12.14 -9.49
N THR A 152 -7.35 -12.51 -8.78
CA THR A 152 -8.04 -13.80 -8.98
C THR A 152 -8.72 -13.86 -10.36
N CYS A 153 -9.49 -12.84 -10.72
CA CYS A 153 -10.17 -12.78 -12.01
C CYS A 153 -9.19 -12.64 -13.17
N ALA A 154 -8.13 -11.84 -12.99
CA ALA A 154 -7.07 -11.74 -13.99
C ALA A 154 -6.37 -13.08 -14.25
N TYR A 155 -6.11 -13.84 -13.20
CA TYR A 155 -5.54 -15.18 -13.33
C TYR A 155 -6.51 -16.14 -14.04
N CYS A 156 -7.77 -16.23 -13.59
CA CYS A 156 -8.77 -17.12 -14.15
C CYS A 156 -9.01 -16.82 -15.64
N VAL A 157 -9.28 -15.55 -15.99
CA VAL A 157 -9.53 -15.14 -17.37
C VAL A 157 -8.27 -15.33 -18.22
N GLY A 158 -7.08 -14.99 -17.68
CA GLY A 158 -5.80 -15.15 -18.35
C GLY A 158 -5.48 -16.60 -18.70
N VAL A 159 -5.83 -17.55 -17.82
CA VAL A 159 -5.64 -18.99 -18.07
C VAL A 159 -6.67 -19.52 -19.07
N LEU A 160 -7.94 -19.08 -18.99
CA LEU A 160 -9.03 -19.61 -19.81
C LEU A 160 -9.01 -19.09 -21.26
N ILE A 161 -8.77 -17.79 -21.44
CA ILE A 161 -8.90 -17.11 -22.74
C ILE A 161 -7.73 -16.22 -23.12
N GLY A 162 -6.67 -16.13 -22.29
CA GLY A 162 -5.53 -15.26 -22.55
C GLY A 162 -4.71 -15.69 -23.75
N LYS A 163 -4.71 -14.87 -24.80
CA LYS A 163 -3.98 -15.08 -26.05
C LYS A 163 -2.86 -14.06 -26.26
N HIS A 164 -3.11 -12.80 -25.94
CA HIS A 164 -2.21 -11.70 -26.19
C HIS A 164 -1.39 -11.36 -24.93
N LYS A 165 -0.05 -11.35 -25.05
CA LYS A 165 0.83 -11.01 -23.92
C LYS A 165 0.79 -9.51 -23.63
N LEU A 166 0.57 -9.12 -22.36
CA LEU A 166 0.51 -7.72 -21.94
C LEU A 166 1.89 -7.06 -21.94
N ALA A 167 2.87 -7.73 -21.35
CA ALA A 167 4.23 -7.20 -21.18
C ALA A 167 5.25 -8.34 -21.29
N PRO A 168 5.59 -8.82 -22.52
CA PRO A 168 6.40 -10.03 -22.71
C PRO A 168 7.76 -10.01 -22.02
N LYS A 169 8.41 -8.84 -21.98
CA LYS A 169 9.73 -8.66 -21.34
C LYS A 169 9.68 -8.54 -19.83
N LEU A 170 8.62 -7.96 -19.27
CA LEU A 170 8.49 -7.67 -17.83
C LEU A 170 7.76 -8.80 -17.10
N SER A 171 6.69 -9.32 -17.68
CA SER A 171 5.88 -10.39 -17.11
C SER A 171 5.32 -11.29 -18.23
N PRO A 172 6.03 -12.37 -18.58
CA PRO A 172 5.66 -13.23 -19.72
C PRO A 172 4.36 -14.02 -19.51
N HIS A 173 3.86 -14.11 -18.28
CA HIS A 173 2.63 -14.83 -17.94
C HIS A 173 1.36 -13.96 -17.99
N LYS A 174 1.48 -12.62 -17.96
CA LYS A 174 0.31 -11.72 -18.00
C LYS A 174 -0.23 -11.56 -19.42
N SER A 175 -1.57 -11.64 -19.56
CA SER A 175 -2.29 -11.42 -20.81
C SER A 175 -3.17 -10.17 -20.76
N VAL A 176 -3.46 -9.60 -21.92
CA VAL A 176 -4.36 -8.45 -22.06
C VAL A 176 -5.78 -8.81 -21.62
N GLU A 177 -6.28 -9.96 -22.07
CA GLU A 177 -7.59 -10.49 -21.71
C GLU A 177 -7.71 -10.73 -20.21
N GLY A 178 -6.65 -11.29 -19.60
CA GLY A 178 -6.57 -11.44 -18.14
C GLY A 178 -6.65 -10.12 -17.41
N SER A 179 -5.95 -9.08 -17.90
CA SER A 179 -5.98 -7.76 -17.27
C SER A 179 -7.37 -7.11 -17.34
N ILE A 180 -8.05 -7.20 -18.48
CA ILE A 180 -9.43 -6.71 -18.64
C ILE A 180 -10.37 -7.51 -17.71
N GLY A 181 -10.24 -8.84 -17.71
CA GLY A 181 -11.03 -9.72 -16.84
C GLY A 181 -10.83 -9.41 -15.35
N GLY A 182 -9.61 -9.06 -14.95
CA GLY A 182 -9.31 -8.61 -13.60
C GLY A 182 -10.07 -7.35 -13.20
N VAL A 183 -9.98 -6.31 -14.01
CA VAL A 183 -10.66 -5.02 -13.77
C VAL A 183 -12.18 -5.21 -13.73
N VAL A 184 -12.75 -5.88 -14.73
CA VAL A 184 -14.21 -6.11 -14.80
C VAL A 184 -14.68 -6.98 -13.63
N GLY A 185 -13.97 -8.07 -13.32
CA GLY A 185 -14.32 -8.95 -12.21
C GLY A 185 -14.23 -8.25 -10.86
N ALA A 186 -13.17 -7.46 -10.64
CA ALA A 186 -13.05 -6.66 -9.42
C ALA A 186 -14.17 -5.63 -9.28
N ALA A 187 -14.52 -4.92 -10.36
CA ALA A 187 -15.61 -3.95 -10.38
C ALA A 187 -16.97 -4.60 -10.04
N ILE A 188 -17.27 -5.77 -10.62
CA ILE A 188 -18.51 -6.50 -10.35
C ILE A 188 -18.57 -6.92 -8.88
N VAL A 189 -17.52 -7.56 -8.36
CA VAL A 189 -17.54 -8.07 -6.96
C VAL A 189 -17.56 -6.93 -5.96
N ALA A 190 -16.77 -5.85 -6.19
CA ALA A 190 -16.81 -4.66 -5.34
C ALA A 190 -18.18 -3.96 -5.38
N GLY A 191 -18.78 -3.87 -6.57
CA GLY A 191 -20.13 -3.32 -6.75
C GLY A 191 -21.21 -4.13 -6.03
N LEU A 192 -21.16 -5.46 -6.12
CA LEU A 192 -22.06 -6.34 -5.37
C LEU A 192 -21.86 -6.22 -3.86
N PHE A 193 -20.62 -6.16 -3.39
CA PHE A 193 -20.32 -5.95 -1.97
C PHE A 193 -20.87 -4.61 -1.48
N ALA A 194 -20.66 -3.54 -2.24
CA ALA A 194 -21.21 -2.23 -1.92
C ALA A 194 -22.74 -2.25 -1.86
N PHE A 195 -23.38 -2.81 -2.86
CA PHE A 195 -24.84 -2.88 -2.94
C PHE A 195 -25.45 -3.66 -1.77
N PHE A 196 -24.95 -4.86 -1.46
CA PHE A 196 -25.56 -5.72 -0.46
C PHE A 196 -25.20 -5.39 0.99
N LEU A 197 -23.99 -4.90 1.25
CA LEU A 197 -23.50 -4.70 2.62
C LEU A 197 -23.40 -3.22 2.99
N VAL A 198 -22.90 -2.38 2.12
CA VAL A 198 -22.67 -0.96 2.44
C VAL A 198 -23.98 -0.19 2.35
N GLU A 199 -24.81 -0.42 1.32
CA GLU A 199 -26.11 0.25 1.17
C GLU A 199 -27.08 -0.10 2.31
N LYS A 200 -27.09 -1.37 2.75
CA LYS A 200 -27.92 -1.83 3.88
C LYS A 200 -27.56 -1.17 5.21
N VAL A 201 -26.30 -0.77 5.39
CA VAL A 201 -25.76 -0.15 6.61
C VAL A 201 -25.84 1.38 6.54
N MET A 202 -25.79 1.95 5.34
CA MET A 202 -25.81 3.39 5.10
C MET A 202 -27.19 3.88 4.62
N GLN A 203 -28.26 3.46 5.22
CA GLN A 203 -29.65 3.80 4.82
C GLN A 203 -29.97 5.29 4.60
N GLU A 204 -29.04 6.21 4.76
CA GLU A 204 -29.29 7.65 4.63
C GLU A 204 -28.48 8.39 3.55
N GLN A 205 -27.51 7.79 2.87
CA GLN A 205 -26.76 8.52 1.81
C GLN A 205 -26.42 7.62 0.62
N ALA A 206 -26.91 8.02 -0.56
CA ALA A 206 -26.63 7.30 -1.83
C ALA A 206 -25.11 7.16 -2.09
N ILE A 207 -24.62 5.91 -2.11
CA ILE A 207 -23.19 5.57 -2.29
C ILE A 207 -22.72 5.69 -3.74
N VAL A 208 -23.65 5.86 -4.66
CA VAL A 208 -23.37 5.96 -6.10
C VAL A 208 -22.26 6.98 -6.49
N PRO A 209 -22.10 8.14 -5.82
CA PRO A 209 -21.04 9.07 -6.17
C PRO A 209 -19.62 8.62 -5.84
N VAL A 210 -19.43 7.69 -4.90
CA VAL A 210 -18.10 7.27 -4.42
C VAL A 210 -17.40 6.32 -5.42
N PHE A 211 -18.16 5.69 -6.31
CA PHE A 211 -17.65 4.75 -7.31
C PHE A 211 -17.40 5.36 -8.69
N VAL A 212 -17.74 6.63 -8.90
CA VAL A 212 -17.62 7.32 -10.19
C VAL A 212 -16.44 8.31 -10.21
N LEU A 213 -15.76 8.52 -9.08
CA LEU A 213 -14.53 9.31 -8.96
C LEU A 213 -13.32 8.41 -8.74
#